data_9d50c323065b06ab63a8cac5fcd51996
#
_entry.id   9d50c323065b06ab63a8cac5fcd51996
#
_cell.length_a   1.000
_cell.length_b   1.000
_cell.length_c   1.000
_cell.angle_alpha   90.00
_cell.angle_beta   90.00
_cell.angle_gamma   90.00
#
_symmetry.space_group_name_H-M   'P 1'
#
loop_
_entity.id
_entity.type
_entity.pdbx_description
1 polymer ?
#
loop_
_entity_poly.entity_id
_entity_poly.type
_entity_poly.pdbx_seq_one_letter_code
_entity_poly.pdbx_strand_id
1 'polypeptide(L)'
;MVGKRILIVEDEATLGRVLSDTLRSQGYEVSLAEDGIAGIEQFTAQHADLVIADIMMPRMDGLSMVEEIRKLDSHVEVLFLSARTGADDVVEGFRRGGNDYLRKPFSLDELLIRVAALLARHPEDTNNTIIDIGNYRLNSRLWTLSLRGSTRRITARESAILAKLAQHKGDIVTTQELLSEFWGDDSYYNLRSLNVFISRLRGYLRDDRRIKVQSVRSMGYRLVIGDKAPYEE
;
A
#
# COMPACT_ATOMS: atom_id res chain seq x y z
N MET A 1 19.90 -1.27 7.88
CA MET A 1 18.47 -1.09 8.26
C MET A 1 18.22 -1.99 9.46
N VAL A 2 18.34 -1.46 10.68
CA VAL A 2 18.24 -2.25 11.91
C VAL A 2 16.76 -2.43 12.24
N GLY A 3 16.33 -3.70 12.35
CA GLY A 3 15.17 -4.05 13.14
C GLY A 3 13.78 -3.87 12.50
N LYS A 4 13.61 -3.95 11.17
CA LYS A 4 12.27 -4.05 10.58
C LYS A 4 11.72 -5.46 10.76
N ARG A 5 10.49 -5.55 11.33
CA ARG A 5 9.83 -6.81 11.66
C ARG A 5 8.85 -7.20 10.58
N ILE A 6 8.96 -8.43 10.10
CA ILE A 6 8.08 -9.01 9.07
C ILE A 6 7.37 -10.24 9.67
N LEU A 7 6.05 -10.24 9.58
CA LEU A 7 5.24 -11.43 9.85
C LEU A 7 4.92 -12.11 8.53
N ILE A 8 5.32 -13.37 8.37
CA ILE A 8 4.92 -14.22 7.25
C ILE A 8 3.80 -15.12 7.74
N VAL A 9 2.72 -15.23 6.95
CA VAL A 9 1.62 -16.16 7.21
C VAL A 9 1.42 -17.01 5.96
N GLU A 10 1.84 -18.28 6.05
CA GLU A 10 1.94 -19.21 4.93
C GLU A 10 1.76 -20.64 5.46
N ASP A 11 0.80 -21.38 4.93
CA ASP A 11 0.50 -22.76 5.38
C ASP A 11 1.44 -23.81 4.77
N GLU A 12 2.10 -23.50 3.64
CA GLU A 12 3.14 -24.35 3.08
C GLU A 12 4.45 -24.19 3.85
N ALA A 13 4.75 -25.10 4.77
CA ALA A 13 5.91 -25.01 5.65
C ALA A 13 7.25 -24.85 4.91
N THR A 14 7.39 -25.45 3.71
CA THR A 14 8.62 -25.35 2.91
C THR A 14 8.79 -23.92 2.37
N LEU A 15 7.74 -23.35 1.79
CA LEU A 15 7.75 -21.99 1.27
C LEU A 15 7.98 -20.98 2.40
N GLY A 16 7.24 -21.12 3.51
CA GLY A 16 7.38 -20.26 4.68
C GLY A 16 8.82 -20.21 5.22
N ARG A 17 9.52 -21.36 5.27
CA ARG A 17 10.94 -21.42 5.67
C ARG A 17 11.85 -20.70 4.67
N VAL A 18 11.70 -20.99 3.38
CA VAL A 18 12.51 -20.35 2.33
C VAL A 18 12.35 -18.83 2.38
N LEU A 19 11.13 -18.32 2.51
CA LEU A 19 10.86 -16.89 2.64
C LEU A 19 11.50 -16.29 3.90
N SER A 20 11.33 -16.99 5.05
CA SER A 20 11.91 -16.59 6.33
C SER A 20 13.42 -16.47 6.25
N ASP A 21 14.10 -17.50 5.73
CA ASP A 21 15.56 -17.53 5.66
C ASP A 21 16.08 -16.47 4.70
N THR A 22 15.40 -16.29 3.56
CA THR A 22 15.73 -15.24 2.59
C THR A 22 15.63 -13.85 3.22
N LEU A 23 14.54 -13.53 3.91
CA LEU A 23 14.34 -12.21 4.51
C LEU A 23 15.27 -11.97 5.70
N ARG A 24 15.54 -12.99 6.52
CA ARG A 24 16.53 -12.90 7.60
C ARG A 24 17.93 -12.64 7.07
N SER A 25 18.31 -13.23 5.94
CA SER A 25 19.60 -12.96 5.30
C SER A 25 19.77 -11.50 4.86
N GLN A 26 18.66 -10.79 4.65
CA GLN A 26 18.64 -9.34 4.35
C GLN A 26 18.61 -8.47 5.61
N GLY A 27 18.67 -9.06 6.81
CA GLY A 27 18.70 -8.34 8.08
C GLY A 27 17.34 -7.97 8.67
N TYR A 28 16.25 -8.57 8.18
CA TYR A 28 14.93 -8.41 8.76
C TYR A 28 14.72 -9.37 9.96
N GLU A 29 13.92 -8.92 10.94
CA GLU A 29 13.39 -9.80 11.99
C GLU A 29 12.13 -10.47 11.47
N VAL A 30 12.11 -11.81 11.40
CA VAL A 30 11.02 -12.54 10.75
C VAL A 30 10.36 -13.52 11.73
N SER A 31 9.05 -13.39 11.87
CA SER A 31 8.16 -14.38 12.49
C SER A 31 7.33 -15.10 11.42
N LEU A 32 6.95 -16.36 11.70
CA LEU A 32 6.21 -17.21 10.78
C LEU A 32 4.99 -17.79 11.49
N ALA A 33 3.82 -17.68 10.87
CA ALA A 33 2.57 -18.31 11.28
C ALA A 33 2.05 -19.22 10.17
N GLU A 34 1.32 -20.28 10.54
CA GLU A 34 0.85 -21.33 9.62
C GLU A 34 -0.57 -21.10 9.07
N ASP A 35 -1.30 -20.12 9.59
CA ASP A 35 -2.64 -19.70 9.14
C ASP A 35 -3.04 -18.34 9.69
N GLY A 36 -4.21 -17.85 9.27
CA GLY A 36 -4.68 -16.52 9.65
C GLY A 36 -4.95 -16.33 11.14
N ILE A 37 -5.36 -17.38 11.87
CA ILE A 37 -5.60 -17.30 13.33
C ILE A 37 -4.28 -17.07 14.06
N ALA A 38 -3.30 -17.93 13.80
CA ALA A 38 -1.96 -17.81 14.36
C ALA A 38 -1.30 -16.48 13.93
N GLY A 39 -1.57 -16.01 12.71
CA GLY A 39 -1.12 -14.71 12.21
C GLY A 39 -1.64 -13.55 13.05
N ILE A 40 -2.94 -13.52 13.39
CA ILE A 40 -3.54 -12.47 14.24
C ILE A 40 -2.94 -12.53 15.66
N GLU A 41 -2.80 -13.72 16.23
CA GLU A 41 -2.22 -13.89 17.57
C GLU A 41 -0.79 -13.35 17.62
N GLN A 42 0.05 -13.72 16.65
CA GLN A 42 1.43 -13.22 16.56
C GLN A 42 1.49 -11.71 16.33
N PHE A 43 0.65 -11.15 15.42
CA PHE A 43 0.58 -9.73 15.16
C PHE A 43 0.18 -8.94 16.41
N THR A 44 -0.77 -9.47 17.19
CA THR A 44 -1.23 -8.85 18.44
C THR A 44 -0.15 -8.87 19.52
N ALA A 45 0.59 -9.98 19.62
CA ALA A 45 1.68 -10.13 20.59
C ALA A 45 2.90 -9.28 20.21
N GLN A 46 3.21 -9.17 18.94
CA GLN A 46 4.39 -8.48 18.45
C GLN A 46 4.12 -7.80 17.11
N HIS A 47 3.79 -6.51 17.14
CA HIS A 47 3.54 -5.73 15.92
C HIS A 47 4.63 -5.91 14.87
N ALA A 48 4.22 -6.09 13.61
CA ALA A 48 5.10 -6.14 12.45
C ALA A 48 5.04 -4.82 11.66
N ASP A 49 6.12 -4.49 10.95
CA ASP A 49 6.16 -3.38 9.99
C ASP A 49 5.55 -3.79 8.64
N LEU A 50 5.62 -5.11 8.32
CA LEU A 50 5.07 -5.71 7.11
C LEU A 50 4.48 -7.08 7.45
N VAL A 51 3.30 -7.35 6.90
CA VAL A 51 2.68 -8.69 6.87
C VAL A 51 2.76 -9.22 5.44
N ILE A 52 3.34 -10.41 5.27
CA ILE A 52 3.31 -11.18 4.02
C ILE A 52 2.35 -12.32 4.24
N ALA A 53 1.25 -12.37 3.49
CA ALA A 53 0.16 -13.32 3.73
C ALA A 53 -0.21 -14.09 2.48
N ASP A 54 -0.21 -15.42 2.55
CA ASP A 54 -0.93 -16.20 1.55
C ASP A 54 -2.43 -15.92 1.66
N ILE A 55 -3.09 -15.82 0.53
CA ILE A 55 -4.54 -15.65 0.49
C ILE A 55 -5.25 -16.96 0.83
N MET A 56 -4.75 -18.09 0.34
CA MET A 56 -5.42 -19.38 0.46
C MET A 56 -4.81 -20.23 1.58
N MET A 57 -5.35 -20.11 2.77
CA MET A 57 -4.90 -20.87 3.94
C MET A 57 -6.08 -21.59 4.63
N PRO A 58 -5.82 -22.69 5.34
CA PRO A 58 -6.83 -23.36 6.15
C PRO A 58 -7.26 -22.51 7.36
N ARG A 59 -8.38 -22.86 7.97
CA ARG A 59 -8.96 -22.22 9.16
C ARG A 59 -9.41 -20.78 8.93
N MET A 60 -8.49 -19.89 8.58
CA MET A 60 -8.76 -18.50 8.24
C MET A 60 -7.89 -18.10 7.05
N ASP A 61 -8.51 -17.61 5.99
CA ASP A 61 -7.83 -17.13 4.80
C ASP A 61 -7.13 -15.77 5.05
N GLY A 62 -6.14 -15.45 4.19
CA GLY A 62 -5.33 -14.25 4.35
C GLY A 62 -6.12 -12.95 4.19
N LEU A 63 -7.20 -12.94 3.40
CA LEU A 63 -8.03 -11.75 3.22
C LEU A 63 -8.80 -11.43 4.50
N SER A 64 -9.44 -12.44 5.10
CA SER A 64 -10.15 -12.32 6.37
C SER A 64 -9.21 -11.95 7.52
N MET A 65 -8.02 -12.54 7.56
CA MET A 65 -6.98 -12.19 8.52
C MET A 65 -6.59 -10.70 8.40
N VAL A 66 -6.34 -10.22 7.20
CA VAL A 66 -5.93 -8.82 6.99
C VAL A 66 -7.05 -7.85 7.36
N GLU A 67 -8.32 -8.18 7.16
CA GLU A 67 -9.43 -7.37 7.67
C GLU A 67 -9.40 -7.22 9.20
N GLU A 68 -9.11 -8.30 9.93
CA GLU A 68 -8.97 -8.23 11.39
C GLU A 68 -7.72 -7.43 11.80
N ILE A 69 -6.58 -7.65 11.14
CA ILE A 69 -5.36 -6.87 11.37
C ILE A 69 -5.62 -5.38 11.13
N ARG A 70 -6.40 -4.99 10.12
CA ARG A 70 -6.75 -3.60 9.83
C ARG A 70 -7.58 -2.91 10.92
N LYS A 71 -8.30 -3.69 11.74
CA LYS A 71 -8.99 -3.16 12.94
C LYS A 71 -8.00 -2.85 14.06
N LEU A 72 -6.91 -3.62 14.16
CA LEU A 72 -5.84 -3.44 15.15
C LEU A 72 -4.84 -2.35 14.71
N ASP A 73 -4.40 -2.44 13.46
CA ASP A 73 -3.49 -1.47 12.82
C ASP A 73 -3.90 -1.24 11.36
N SER A 74 -4.44 -0.06 11.10
CA SER A 74 -4.85 0.34 9.75
C SER A 74 -3.68 0.67 8.82
N HIS A 75 -2.42 0.63 9.29
CA HIS A 75 -1.25 1.20 8.60
C HIS A 75 -0.14 0.21 8.32
N VAL A 76 -0.11 -0.96 8.99
CA VAL A 76 0.88 -1.99 8.68
C VAL A 76 0.87 -2.28 7.18
N GLU A 77 2.04 -2.36 6.56
CA GLU A 77 2.12 -2.75 5.16
C GLU A 77 1.74 -4.23 4.99
N VAL A 78 1.01 -4.54 3.92
CA VAL A 78 0.53 -5.91 3.63
C VAL A 78 0.87 -6.27 2.19
N LEU A 79 1.63 -7.35 2.02
CA LEU A 79 1.91 -8.02 0.75
C LEU A 79 1.14 -9.34 0.69
N PHE A 80 0.20 -9.46 -0.24
CA PHE A 80 -0.44 -10.74 -0.48
C PHE A 80 0.38 -11.64 -1.41
N LEU A 81 0.50 -12.92 -1.05
CA LEU A 81 0.95 -13.99 -1.94
C LEU A 81 -0.27 -14.74 -2.44
N SER A 82 -0.34 -15.10 -3.73
CA SER A 82 -1.51 -15.81 -4.23
C SER A 82 -1.25 -16.62 -5.49
N ALA A 83 -1.81 -17.81 -5.53
CA ALA A 83 -1.95 -18.61 -6.74
C ALA A 83 -3.13 -18.16 -7.63
N ARG A 84 -4.03 -17.31 -7.10
CA ARG A 84 -5.17 -16.80 -7.86
C ARG A 84 -4.73 -15.87 -8.96
N THR A 85 -5.29 -16.09 -10.16
CA THR A 85 -4.90 -15.37 -11.39
C THR A 85 -5.96 -14.37 -11.86
N GLY A 86 -7.11 -14.34 -11.18
CA GLY A 86 -8.24 -13.48 -11.53
C GLY A 86 -7.93 -12.01 -11.26
N ALA A 87 -8.29 -11.17 -12.22
CA ALA A 87 -8.18 -9.72 -12.05
C ALA A 87 -9.03 -9.20 -10.88
N ASP A 88 -10.15 -9.86 -10.61
CA ASP A 88 -11.06 -9.51 -9.52
C ASP A 88 -10.51 -9.90 -8.16
N ASP A 89 -9.71 -10.98 -8.07
CA ASP A 89 -9.06 -11.41 -6.83
C ASP A 89 -8.02 -10.37 -6.34
N VAL A 90 -7.26 -9.78 -7.26
CA VAL A 90 -6.31 -8.71 -6.95
C VAL A 90 -7.03 -7.47 -6.43
N VAL A 91 -8.12 -7.06 -7.11
CA VAL A 91 -8.93 -5.91 -6.67
C VAL A 91 -9.53 -6.16 -5.29
N GLU A 92 -10.01 -7.38 -5.02
CA GLU A 92 -10.55 -7.77 -3.71
C GLU A 92 -9.47 -7.73 -2.62
N GLY A 93 -8.27 -8.28 -2.87
CA GLY A 93 -7.14 -8.19 -1.95
C GLY A 93 -6.81 -6.74 -1.56
N PHE A 94 -6.78 -5.85 -2.55
CA PHE A 94 -6.58 -4.43 -2.25
C PHE A 94 -7.76 -3.83 -1.49
N ARG A 95 -9.02 -4.12 -1.85
CA ARG A 95 -10.20 -3.61 -1.13
C ARG A 95 -10.19 -4.00 0.35
N ARG A 96 -9.73 -5.21 0.66
CA ARG A 96 -9.60 -5.73 2.03
C ARG A 96 -8.37 -5.21 2.78
N GLY A 97 -7.55 -4.36 2.17
CA GLY A 97 -6.50 -3.65 2.89
C GLY A 97 -5.07 -3.98 2.45
N GLY A 98 -4.86 -4.81 1.42
CA GLY A 98 -3.53 -5.05 0.86
C GLY A 98 -2.87 -3.78 0.32
N ASN A 99 -1.55 -3.74 0.38
CA ASN A 99 -0.71 -2.67 -0.17
C ASN A 99 0.00 -3.12 -1.46
N ASP A 100 0.28 -4.42 -1.58
CA ASP A 100 0.84 -5.01 -2.78
C ASP A 100 0.40 -6.47 -2.92
N TYR A 101 0.68 -7.07 -4.09
CA TYR A 101 0.23 -8.40 -4.46
C TYR A 101 1.31 -9.09 -5.27
N LEU A 102 1.74 -10.27 -4.83
CA LEU A 102 2.75 -11.08 -5.50
C LEU A 102 2.17 -12.43 -5.91
N ARG A 103 2.21 -12.70 -7.20
CA ARG A 103 1.60 -13.91 -7.76
C ARG A 103 2.55 -15.10 -7.69
N LYS A 104 2.06 -16.23 -7.17
CA LYS A 104 2.74 -17.54 -7.25
C LYS A 104 2.60 -18.14 -8.69
N PRO A 105 3.67 -18.68 -9.30
CA PRO A 105 5.06 -18.70 -8.82
C PRO A 105 5.78 -17.35 -9.03
N PHE A 106 6.64 -16.98 -8.10
CA PHE A 106 7.45 -15.76 -8.13
C PHE A 106 8.94 -16.07 -7.87
N SER A 107 9.82 -15.14 -8.22
CA SER A 107 11.23 -15.22 -7.86
C SER A 107 11.47 -14.58 -6.48
N LEU A 108 12.51 -15.04 -5.77
CA LEU A 108 12.91 -14.42 -4.50
C LEU A 108 13.36 -12.97 -4.70
N ASP A 109 13.98 -12.66 -5.84
CA ASP A 109 14.38 -11.29 -6.16
C ASP A 109 13.17 -10.36 -6.30
N GLU A 110 12.08 -10.82 -6.95
CA GLU A 110 10.84 -10.05 -7.03
C GLU A 110 10.24 -9.81 -5.65
N LEU A 111 10.20 -10.83 -4.79
CA LEU A 111 9.77 -10.67 -3.40
C LEU A 111 10.61 -9.60 -2.68
N LEU A 112 11.94 -9.69 -2.76
CA LEU A 112 12.85 -8.76 -2.08
C LEU A 112 12.67 -7.32 -2.56
N ILE A 113 12.50 -7.10 -3.86
CA ILE A 113 12.23 -5.77 -4.43
C ILE A 113 10.93 -5.20 -3.86
N ARG A 114 9.84 -5.99 -3.81
CA ARG A 114 8.55 -5.55 -3.27
C ARG A 114 8.59 -5.28 -1.77
N VAL A 115 9.24 -6.15 -1.00
CA VAL A 115 9.44 -5.96 0.44
C VAL A 115 10.24 -4.68 0.71
N ALA A 116 11.33 -4.46 -0.01
CA ALA A 116 12.13 -3.25 0.10
C ALA A 116 11.30 -2.00 -0.23
N ALA A 117 10.49 -2.03 -1.29
CA ALA A 117 9.62 -0.93 -1.68
C ALA A 117 8.53 -0.61 -0.65
N LEU A 118 7.93 -1.66 -0.02
CA LEU A 118 6.92 -1.48 1.03
C LEU A 118 7.53 -0.96 2.34
N LEU A 119 8.74 -1.39 2.68
CA LEU A 119 9.43 -0.99 3.91
C LEU A 119 10.32 0.26 3.72
N ALA A 120 10.54 0.70 2.49
CA ALA A 120 11.26 1.92 2.23
C ALA A 120 10.52 3.09 2.90
N ARG A 121 11.17 3.72 3.87
CA ARG A 121 10.83 5.11 4.16
C ARG A 121 11.20 5.86 2.89
N HIS A 122 10.22 6.52 2.25
CA HIS A 122 10.58 7.44 1.18
C HIS A 122 11.74 8.31 1.66
N PRO A 123 12.77 8.51 0.79
CA PRO A 123 13.92 9.34 1.16
C PRO A 123 13.36 10.62 1.77
N GLU A 124 13.97 11.03 2.87
CA GLU A 124 13.73 12.32 3.47
C GLU A 124 14.04 13.39 2.40
N ASP A 125 13.04 13.75 1.62
CA ASP A 125 13.00 15.10 1.05
C ASP A 125 12.86 16.03 2.24
N THR A 126 14.01 16.45 2.74
CA THR A 126 14.22 17.13 4.01
C THR A 126 13.59 18.52 4.05
N ASN A 127 12.92 18.97 2.98
CA ASN A 127 12.46 20.35 2.88
C ASN A 127 10.95 20.58 2.86
N ASN A 128 10.08 19.59 2.68
CA ASN A 128 8.63 19.84 2.78
C ASN A 128 7.84 18.57 3.14
N THR A 129 7.82 18.21 4.43
CA THR A 129 7.03 17.09 4.93
C THR A 129 5.53 17.37 4.93
N ILE A 130 5.13 18.63 4.78
CA ILE A 130 3.74 19.08 4.77
C ILE A 130 3.40 19.64 3.39
N ILE A 131 2.40 19.06 2.74
CA ILE A 131 1.93 19.46 1.42
C ILE A 131 0.46 19.88 1.56
N ASP A 132 0.16 21.12 1.21
CA ASP A 132 -1.21 21.63 1.18
C ASP A 132 -1.89 21.24 -0.14
N ILE A 133 -3.06 20.59 -0.03
CA ILE A 133 -3.86 20.11 -1.16
C ILE A 133 -5.29 20.65 -0.99
N GLY A 134 -5.54 21.83 -1.50
CA GLY A 134 -6.78 22.57 -1.24
C GLY A 134 -6.93 22.85 0.25
N ASN A 135 -8.00 22.33 0.87
CA ASN A 135 -8.21 22.42 2.33
C ASN A 135 -7.58 21.27 3.10
N TYR A 136 -7.03 20.26 2.42
CA TYR A 136 -6.30 19.17 3.05
C TYR A 136 -4.84 19.53 3.26
N ARG A 137 -4.29 18.95 4.32
CA ARG A 137 -2.87 18.99 4.63
C ARG A 137 -2.34 17.56 4.74
N LEU A 138 -1.46 17.19 3.82
CA LEU A 138 -0.75 15.92 3.82
C LEU A 138 0.55 16.09 4.60
N ASN A 139 0.75 15.28 5.64
CA ASN A 139 2.05 15.08 6.26
C ASN A 139 2.64 13.77 5.72
N SER A 140 3.58 13.86 4.79
CA SER A 140 4.17 12.70 4.14
C SER A 140 5.09 11.88 5.07
N ARG A 141 5.63 12.48 6.13
CA ARG A 141 6.45 11.80 7.13
C ARG A 141 5.62 10.98 8.12
N LEU A 142 4.47 11.51 8.54
CA LEU A 142 3.56 10.85 9.48
C LEU A 142 2.46 10.06 8.79
N TRP A 143 2.40 10.13 7.45
CA TRP A 143 1.37 9.51 6.60
C TRP A 143 -0.04 9.90 7.04
N THR A 144 -0.23 11.19 7.31
CA THR A 144 -1.51 11.72 7.76
C THR A 144 -2.07 12.73 6.77
N LEU A 145 -3.38 12.66 6.57
CA LEU A 145 -4.15 13.59 5.78
C LEU A 145 -5.16 14.29 6.68
N SER A 146 -5.01 15.60 6.85
CA SER A 146 -5.84 16.41 7.76
C SER A 146 -6.75 17.34 6.99
N LEU A 147 -8.01 17.50 7.45
CA LEU A 147 -8.99 18.44 6.95
C LEU A 147 -9.76 19.06 8.12
N ARG A 148 -9.74 20.40 8.27
CA ARG A 148 -10.55 21.14 9.26
C ARG A 148 -10.42 20.59 10.69
N GLY A 149 -9.20 20.20 11.10
CA GLY A 149 -8.92 19.64 12.43
C GLY A 149 -9.15 18.13 12.58
N SER A 150 -9.82 17.48 11.65
CA SER A 150 -9.88 16.02 11.57
C SER A 150 -8.65 15.48 10.88
N THR A 151 -8.01 14.46 11.43
CA THR A 151 -6.81 13.83 10.87
C THR A 151 -7.09 12.35 10.62
N ARG A 152 -6.80 11.92 9.40
CA ARG A 152 -6.81 10.50 9.00
C ARG A 152 -5.38 10.05 8.76
N ARG A 153 -5.04 8.87 9.26
CA ARG A 153 -3.83 8.19 8.81
C ARG A 153 -4.12 7.45 7.50
N ILE A 154 -3.14 7.40 6.65
CA ILE A 154 -3.15 6.68 5.36
C ILE A 154 -1.89 5.81 5.27
N THR A 155 -1.84 4.86 4.35
CA THR A 155 -0.64 4.02 4.20
C THR A 155 0.52 4.82 3.60
N ALA A 156 1.75 4.31 3.78
CA ALA A 156 2.95 4.94 3.22
C ALA A 156 2.82 5.10 1.70
N ARG A 157 2.32 4.07 1.00
CA ARG A 157 2.11 4.10 -0.45
C ARG A 157 1.04 5.10 -0.90
N GLU A 158 -0.07 5.18 -0.18
CA GLU A 158 -1.12 6.20 -0.45
C GLU A 158 -0.57 7.61 -0.27
N SER A 159 0.21 7.83 0.79
CA SER A 159 0.87 9.11 1.06
C SER A 159 1.84 9.49 -0.07
N ALA A 160 2.65 8.55 -0.51
CA ALA A 160 3.64 8.77 -1.55
C ALA A 160 3.02 9.08 -2.91
N ILE A 161 2.01 8.32 -3.34
CA ILE A 161 1.28 8.58 -4.59
C ILE A 161 0.61 9.96 -4.52
N LEU A 162 -0.04 10.28 -3.40
CA LEU A 162 -0.70 11.58 -3.23
C LEU A 162 0.32 12.73 -3.23
N ALA A 163 1.46 12.57 -2.57
CA ALA A 163 2.55 13.56 -2.58
C ALA A 163 3.08 13.80 -4.00
N LYS A 164 3.33 12.73 -4.76
CA LYS A 164 3.76 12.83 -6.17
C LYS A 164 2.77 13.60 -7.03
N LEU A 165 1.48 13.28 -6.93
CA LEU A 165 0.42 13.99 -7.65
C LEU A 165 0.32 15.46 -7.22
N ALA A 166 0.52 15.76 -5.94
CA ALA A 166 0.45 17.13 -5.41
C ALA A 166 1.65 17.98 -5.80
N GLN A 167 2.86 17.42 -5.87
CA GLN A 167 4.06 18.07 -6.36
C GLN A 167 3.94 18.47 -7.85
N HIS A 168 3.21 17.66 -8.64
CA HIS A 168 2.92 17.89 -10.06
C HIS A 168 1.49 18.43 -10.26
N LYS A 169 1.01 19.27 -9.32
CA LYS A 169 -0.33 19.84 -9.38
C LYS A 169 -0.61 20.51 -10.71
N GLY A 170 -1.68 20.07 -11.39
CA GLY A 170 -2.09 20.59 -12.71
C GLY A 170 -1.47 19.83 -13.88
N ASP A 171 -0.33 19.17 -13.69
CA ASP A 171 0.33 18.38 -14.72
C ASP A 171 -0.09 16.91 -14.68
N ILE A 172 0.20 16.20 -15.76
CA ILE A 172 -0.06 14.76 -15.84
C ILE A 172 1.15 14.03 -15.30
N VAL A 173 0.93 13.22 -14.24
CA VAL A 173 1.88 12.19 -13.83
C VAL A 173 1.51 10.94 -14.61
N THR A 174 2.43 10.42 -15.42
CA THR A 174 2.12 9.29 -16.29
C THR A 174 1.93 7.99 -15.48
N THR A 175 1.11 7.09 -16.02
CA THR A 175 0.95 5.75 -15.43
C THR A 175 2.29 5.04 -15.30
N GLN A 176 3.14 5.15 -16.31
CA GLN A 176 4.46 4.50 -16.32
C GLN A 176 5.37 5.06 -15.22
N GLU A 177 5.41 6.38 -15.02
CA GLU A 177 6.18 6.99 -13.91
C GLU A 177 5.72 6.46 -12.55
N LEU A 178 4.41 6.43 -12.31
CA LEU A 178 3.87 5.91 -11.05
C LEU A 178 4.18 4.43 -10.85
N LEU A 179 4.03 3.61 -11.90
CA LEU A 179 4.30 2.18 -11.79
C LEU A 179 5.79 1.88 -11.59
N SER A 180 6.66 2.53 -12.36
CA SER A 180 8.12 2.36 -12.21
C SER A 180 8.62 2.82 -10.85
N GLU A 181 8.13 3.96 -10.35
CA GLU A 181 8.56 4.51 -9.06
C GLU A 181 8.08 3.67 -7.86
N PHE A 182 6.82 3.19 -7.90
CA PHE A 182 6.21 2.55 -6.74
C PHE A 182 6.17 1.01 -6.81
N TRP A 183 6.31 0.40 -7.98
CA TRP A 183 6.27 -1.05 -8.16
C TRP A 183 7.48 -1.62 -8.91
N GLY A 184 8.30 -0.77 -9.52
CA GLY A 184 9.49 -1.18 -10.26
C GLY A 184 9.22 -1.65 -11.69
N ASP A 185 7.98 -2.00 -12.04
CA ASP A 185 7.56 -2.40 -13.37
C ASP A 185 6.12 -1.96 -13.69
N ASP A 186 5.76 -1.97 -14.98
CA ASP A 186 4.46 -1.58 -15.51
C ASP A 186 3.52 -2.76 -15.79
N SER A 187 3.66 -3.86 -15.06
CA SER A 187 2.84 -5.05 -15.26
C SER A 187 1.34 -4.73 -15.12
N TYR A 188 0.51 -5.53 -15.80
CA TYR A 188 -0.94 -5.41 -15.77
C TYR A 188 -1.51 -5.44 -14.34
N TYR A 189 -0.91 -6.20 -13.43
CA TYR A 189 -1.34 -6.30 -12.03
C TYR A 189 -1.02 -5.03 -11.24
N ASN A 190 0.15 -4.45 -11.48
CA ASN A 190 0.56 -3.19 -10.86
C ASN A 190 -0.34 -2.03 -11.30
N LEU A 191 -0.79 -2.03 -12.56
CA LEU A 191 -1.78 -1.06 -13.05
C LEU A 191 -3.12 -1.18 -12.31
N ARG A 192 -3.59 -2.40 -12.02
CA ARG A 192 -4.82 -2.59 -11.23
C ARG A 192 -4.64 -2.10 -9.79
N SER A 193 -3.50 -2.40 -9.18
CA SER A 193 -3.13 -1.89 -7.87
C SER A 193 -3.19 -0.37 -7.83
N LEU A 194 -2.54 0.30 -8.78
CA LEU A 194 -2.57 1.76 -8.91
C LEU A 194 -4.00 2.30 -9.00
N ASN A 195 -4.87 1.67 -9.80
CA ASN A 195 -6.27 2.09 -9.91
C ASN A 195 -7.02 2.03 -8.58
N VAL A 196 -6.74 1.02 -7.73
CA VAL A 196 -7.33 0.93 -6.39
C VAL A 196 -6.83 2.04 -5.49
N PHE A 197 -5.52 2.34 -5.49
CA PHE A 197 -4.97 3.47 -4.73
C PHE A 197 -5.57 4.81 -5.18
N ILE A 198 -5.69 5.06 -6.47
CA ILE A 198 -6.34 6.25 -7.01
C ILE A 198 -7.81 6.34 -6.56
N SER A 199 -8.54 5.23 -6.56
CA SER A 199 -9.92 5.19 -6.08
C SER A 199 -10.03 5.55 -4.59
N ARG A 200 -9.14 5.01 -3.74
CA ARG A 200 -9.07 5.35 -2.31
C ARG A 200 -8.74 6.82 -2.10
N LEU A 201 -7.73 7.35 -2.78
CA LEU A 201 -7.35 8.75 -2.69
C LEU A 201 -8.50 9.68 -3.09
N ARG A 202 -9.27 9.33 -4.14
CA ARG A 202 -10.51 10.06 -4.48
C ARG A 202 -11.52 10.03 -3.34
N GLY A 203 -11.68 8.88 -2.69
CA GLY A 203 -12.54 8.74 -1.51
C GLY A 203 -12.09 9.61 -0.34
N TYR A 204 -10.79 9.70 -0.09
CA TYR A 204 -10.24 10.52 0.99
C TYR A 204 -10.38 12.01 0.75
N LEU A 205 -10.28 12.45 -0.51
CA LEU A 205 -10.31 13.86 -0.90
C LEU A 205 -11.72 14.41 -1.20
N ARG A 206 -12.77 13.58 -1.10
CA ARG A 206 -14.14 13.91 -1.53
C ARG A 206 -14.79 15.08 -0.79
N ASP A 207 -14.33 15.38 0.45
CA ASP A 207 -14.95 16.40 1.29
C ASP A 207 -14.51 17.83 0.92
N ASP A 208 -13.52 17.97 0.01
CA ASP A 208 -13.24 19.22 -0.69
C ASP A 208 -13.54 19.09 -2.19
N ARG A 209 -14.71 19.54 -2.61
CA ARG A 209 -15.19 19.41 -4.00
C ARG A 209 -14.31 20.11 -5.04
N ARG A 210 -13.40 21.00 -4.62
CA ARG A 210 -12.44 21.66 -5.52
C ARG A 210 -11.33 20.73 -5.97
N ILE A 211 -11.08 19.65 -5.23
CA ILE A 211 -10.00 18.71 -5.50
C ILE A 211 -10.52 17.57 -6.36
N LYS A 212 -9.83 17.30 -7.46
CA LYS A 212 -10.13 16.17 -8.34
C LYS A 212 -8.86 15.45 -8.77
N VAL A 213 -8.79 14.14 -8.55
CA VAL A 213 -7.81 13.28 -9.20
C VAL A 213 -8.42 12.79 -10.50
N GLN A 214 -8.07 13.41 -11.60
CA GLN A 214 -8.58 13.10 -12.94
C GLN A 214 -7.76 11.98 -13.58
N SER A 215 -8.44 11.02 -14.22
CA SER A 215 -7.78 10.09 -15.14
C SER A 215 -7.67 10.75 -16.51
N VAL A 216 -6.47 10.79 -17.07
CA VAL A 216 -6.21 11.22 -18.44
C VAL A 216 -5.99 9.96 -19.28
N ARG A 217 -6.94 9.72 -20.19
CA ARG A 217 -6.98 8.47 -20.98
C ARG A 217 -5.64 8.17 -21.62
N SER A 218 -5.16 6.94 -21.47
CA SER A 218 -3.91 6.41 -22.00
C SER A 218 -2.63 7.13 -21.57
N MET A 219 -2.70 8.10 -20.64
CA MET A 219 -1.55 8.86 -20.17
C MET A 219 -1.27 8.63 -18.68
N GLY A 220 -2.23 8.93 -17.80
CA GLY A 220 -1.99 8.84 -16.37
C GLY A 220 -3.04 9.61 -15.55
N TYR A 221 -2.58 10.28 -14.51
CA TYR A 221 -3.43 10.97 -13.54
C TYR A 221 -2.96 12.41 -13.34
N ARG A 222 -3.92 13.27 -13.02
CA ARG A 222 -3.67 14.69 -12.73
C ARG A 222 -4.43 15.09 -11.48
N LEU A 223 -3.76 15.75 -10.55
CA LEU A 223 -4.40 16.40 -9.43
C LEU A 223 -4.77 17.83 -9.80
N VAL A 224 -6.06 18.15 -9.79
CA VAL A 224 -6.59 19.49 -10.07
C VAL A 224 -7.19 20.04 -8.79
N ILE A 225 -6.89 21.31 -8.49
CA ILE A 225 -7.49 22.06 -7.39
C ILE A 225 -8.09 23.33 -7.99
N GLY A 226 -9.43 23.41 -8.02
CA GLY A 226 -10.16 24.56 -8.52
C GLY A 226 -10.18 25.73 -7.52
N ASP A 227 -10.31 26.94 -8.01
CA ASP A 227 -10.35 28.16 -7.18
C ASP A 227 -11.69 28.32 -6.45
N LYS A 228 -12.78 27.76 -6.98
CA LYS A 228 -14.13 27.78 -6.38
C LYS A 228 -14.74 26.40 -6.34
N ALA A 229 -15.59 26.12 -5.36
CA ALA A 229 -16.47 24.96 -5.39
C ALA A 229 -17.40 25.06 -6.61
N PRO A 230 -17.69 23.95 -7.34
CA PRO A 230 -18.44 23.98 -8.59
C PRO A 230 -19.91 24.44 -8.50
N TYR A 231 -20.39 24.93 -7.36
CA TYR A 231 -21.80 25.34 -7.14
C TYR A 231 -21.92 26.43 -6.06
N GLU A 232 -21.16 27.54 -6.18
CA GLU A 232 -21.49 28.79 -5.51
C GLU A 232 -21.91 29.79 -6.60
N GLU A 233 -23.09 29.57 -7.18
CA GLU A 233 -23.94 30.56 -7.85
C GLU A 233 -25.27 30.62 -7.15
#